data_db9641f1e8f4f39393735823c1759ca2
#
_entry.id   db9641f1e8f4f39393735823c1759ca2
#
_cell.length_a   1.000
_cell.length_b   1.000
_cell.length_c   1.000
_cell.angle_alpha   90.00
_cell.angle_beta   90.00
_cell.angle_gamma   90.00
#
_symmetry.space_group_name_H-M   'P 1'
#
loop_
_entity.id
_entity.type
_entity.pdbx_description
1 polymer ?
#
loop_
_entity_poly.entity_id
_entity_poly.type
_entity_poly.pdbx_seq_one_letter_code
_entity_poly.pdbx_strand_id
1 'polypeptide(L)'
;LVGSEMCIRDRLSAHPDGQSRIADGRYKGMLFNEYLNIIGKEALGWKCQAQDRFPILIKFIDAKQALSIQIHPDDEYALENENEYGKNEMWYVVDSEPGSYLYCGLSRDASKEEILERINNNTITDILNKIEVKAGDVVMVKAGTIHAIGAGVFICEIQQNSNCTYRMY
;
A
#
# COMPACT_ATOMS: atom_id res chain seq x y z
N LEU A 1 13.65 15.36 -7.55
CA LEU A 1 12.70 15.29 -8.66
C LEU A 1 11.79 16.50 -8.57
N VAL A 2 12.07 17.53 -9.36
CA VAL A 2 11.23 18.70 -9.54
C VAL A 2 10.06 18.23 -10.41
N GLY A 3 8.83 18.24 -9.88
CA GLY A 3 7.62 18.03 -10.66
C GLY A 3 6.81 16.77 -10.37
N SER A 4 7.11 15.95 -9.37
CA SER A 4 6.20 14.88 -8.99
C SER A 4 5.13 15.41 -8.03
N GLU A 5 3.90 15.41 -8.49
CA GLU A 5 2.70 15.81 -7.74
C GLU A 5 2.35 14.82 -6.61
N MET A 6 3.19 13.82 -6.41
CA MET A 6 3.11 12.81 -5.36
C MET A 6 4.51 12.52 -4.82
N CYS A 7 4.66 12.48 -3.50
CA CYS A 7 5.88 12.06 -2.83
C CYS A 7 5.63 10.73 -2.10
N ILE A 8 6.16 9.64 -2.65
CA ILE A 8 6.22 8.33 -1.95
C ILE A 8 7.62 8.17 -1.37
N ARG A 9 7.70 7.80 -0.08
CA ARG A 9 8.97 7.49 0.59
C ARG A 9 8.84 6.20 1.38
N ASP A 10 9.55 5.16 0.94
CA ASP A 10 9.71 3.95 1.71
C ASP A 10 10.46 4.26 3.01
N ARG A 11 9.90 3.83 4.14
CA ARG A 11 10.47 4.03 5.47
C ARG A 11 11.05 2.76 6.04
N LEU A 12 10.42 1.63 5.73
CA LEU A 12 10.89 0.32 6.10
C LEU A 12 10.57 -0.64 4.97
N SER A 13 11.57 -1.13 4.26
CA SER A 13 11.43 -2.06 3.16
C SER A 13 12.56 -3.05 3.13
N ALA A 14 12.20 -4.33 3.07
CA ALA A 14 13.11 -5.43 2.75
C ALA A 14 12.84 -5.98 1.34
N HIS A 15 11.97 -5.34 0.55
CA HIS A 15 11.62 -5.79 -0.78
C HIS A 15 12.83 -5.66 -1.74
N PRO A 16 13.10 -6.67 -2.58
CA PRO A 16 14.26 -6.66 -3.50
C PRO A 16 14.34 -5.41 -4.39
N ASP A 17 13.20 -4.90 -4.85
CA ASP A 17 13.12 -3.74 -5.74
C ASP A 17 13.40 -2.40 -5.08
N GLY A 18 13.46 -2.36 -3.73
CA GLY A 18 13.68 -1.12 -3.02
C GLY A 18 13.92 -1.33 -1.52
N GLN A 19 15.13 -1.74 -1.16
CA GLN A 19 15.48 -1.95 0.24
C GLN A 19 15.84 -0.66 0.95
N SER A 20 15.37 -0.55 2.20
CA SER A 20 15.84 0.47 3.12
C SER A 20 17.29 0.25 3.54
N ARG A 21 17.95 1.33 3.96
CA ARG A 21 19.27 1.28 4.59
C ARG A 21 19.18 1.71 6.05
N ILE A 22 20.00 1.10 6.89
CA ILE A 22 20.12 1.48 8.30
C ILE A 22 20.60 2.93 8.39
N ALA A 23 19.80 3.77 9.06
CA ALA A 23 20.05 5.21 9.09
C ALA A 23 21.17 5.61 10.05
N ASP A 24 21.36 4.87 11.16
CA ASP A 24 22.30 5.25 12.22
C ASP A 24 22.84 4.02 12.98
N GLY A 25 23.80 4.26 13.90
CA GLY A 25 24.41 3.24 14.72
C GLY A 25 25.49 2.41 14.00
N ARG A 26 25.84 1.27 14.62
CA ARG A 26 26.94 0.37 14.19
C ARG A 26 26.80 -0.11 12.75
N TYR A 27 25.57 -0.24 12.26
CA TYR A 27 25.27 -0.81 10.95
C TYR A 27 24.83 0.24 9.91
N LYS A 28 25.10 1.51 10.16
CA LYS A 28 24.75 2.64 9.27
C LYS A 28 25.16 2.39 7.83
N GLY A 29 24.22 2.57 6.90
CA GLY A 29 24.41 2.38 5.47
C GLY A 29 24.20 0.96 4.96
N MET A 30 24.14 -0.04 5.85
CA MET A 30 23.88 -1.43 5.51
C MET A 30 22.45 -1.59 4.95
N LEU A 31 22.26 -2.48 3.98
CA LEU A 31 20.92 -2.84 3.49
C LEU A 31 20.12 -3.54 4.59
N PHE A 32 18.82 -3.30 4.62
CA PHE A 32 17.97 -3.83 5.67
C PHE A 32 17.93 -5.38 5.70
N ASN A 33 17.94 -6.05 4.54
CA ASN A 33 18.03 -7.51 4.48
C ASN A 33 19.37 -8.05 5.01
N GLU A 34 20.48 -7.35 4.76
CA GLU A 34 21.78 -7.75 5.32
C GLU A 34 21.75 -7.66 6.85
N TYR A 35 21.14 -6.60 7.38
CA TYR A 35 20.94 -6.43 8.80
C TYR A 35 20.04 -7.53 9.42
N LEU A 36 18.93 -7.86 8.75
CA LEU A 36 18.04 -8.94 9.18
C LEU A 36 18.76 -10.30 9.26
N ASN A 37 19.66 -10.58 8.32
CA ASN A 37 20.48 -11.80 8.36
C ASN A 37 21.44 -11.84 9.56
N ILE A 38 21.93 -10.68 10.01
CA ILE A 38 22.83 -10.58 11.18
C ILE A 38 22.06 -10.80 12.49
N ILE A 39 20.89 -10.16 12.64
CA ILE A 39 20.11 -10.26 13.89
C ILE A 39 19.30 -11.55 14.00
N GLY A 40 19.08 -12.24 12.89
CA GLY A 40 18.33 -13.49 12.83
C GLY A 40 16.81 -13.33 12.92
N LYS A 41 16.10 -14.37 12.54
CA LYS A 41 14.62 -14.38 12.51
C LYS A 41 13.99 -14.25 13.90
N GLU A 42 14.70 -14.67 14.96
CA GLU A 42 14.22 -14.57 16.33
C GLU A 42 13.95 -13.11 16.75
N ALA A 43 14.69 -12.15 16.19
CA ALA A 43 14.49 -10.73 16.46
C ALA A 43 13.14 -10.19 15.96
N LEU A 44 12.49 -10.87 15.00
CA LEU A 44 11.17 -10.52 14.48
C LEU A 44 10.01 -11.03 15.34
N GLY A 45 10.34 -11.78 16.42
CA GLY A 45 9.35 -12.40 17.30
C GLY A 45 8.76 -13.69 16.73
N TRP A 46 8.16 -14.48 17.62
CA TRP A 46 7.74 -15.85 17.32
C TRP A 46 6.71 -15.97 16.19
N LYS A 47 5.85 -14.96 16.02
CA LYS A 47 4.82 -14.96 14.97
C LYS A 47 5.38 -14.83 13.56
N CYS A 48 6.59 -14.28 13.42
CA CYS A 48 7.21 -14.03 12.12
C CYS A 48 8.30 -15.05 11.75
N GLN A 49 8.63 -15.98 12.66
CA GLN A 49 9.71 -16.96 12.42
C GLN A 49 9.45 -17.93 11.27
N ALA A 50 8.16 -18.25 11.03
CA ALA A 50 7.76 -19.12 9.92
C ALA A 50 7.78 -18.43 8.55
N GLN A 51 7.94 -17.11 8.50
CA GLN A 51 7.93 -16.36 7.24
C GLN A 51 9.31 -16.46 6.55
N ASP A 52 9.31 -16.55 5.25
CA ASP A 52 10.54 -16.63 4.44
C ASP A 52 11.21 -15.26 4.25
N ARG A 53 10.44 -14.17 4.35
CA ARG A 53 10.90 -12.79 4.23
C ARG A 53 10.33 -11.89 5.33
N PHE A 54 10.89 -10.70 5.47
CA PHE A 54 10.35 -9.67 6.36
C PHE A 54 8.93 -9.29 5.93
N PRO A 55 7.92 -9.34 6.82
CA PRO A 55 6.53 -9.43 6.41
C PRO A 55 5.88 -8.12 5.98
N ILE A 56 6.43 -6.96 6.35
CA ILE A 56 5.79 -5.67 6.12
C ILE A 56 6.67 -4.71 5.34
N LEU A 57 6.01 -3.75 4.71
CA LEU A 57 6.62 -2.59 4.08
C LEU A 57 5.87 -1.35 4.57
N ILE A 58 6.59 -0.30 4.94
CA ILE A 58 6.02 0.95 5.45
C ILE A 58 6.44 2.09 4.54
N LYS A 59 5.46 2.87 4.09
CA LYS A 59 5.66 4.06 3.24
C LYS A 59 4.99 5.28 3.85
N PHE A 60 5.53 6.46 3.57
CA PHE A 60 4.78 7.69 3.63
C PHE A 60 4.40 8.14 2.22
N ILE A 61 3.14 8.48 2.04
CA ILE A 61 2.57 8.93 0.76
C ILE A 61 1.92 10.29 0.99
N ASP A 62 2.47 11.32 0.35
CA ASP A 62 1.93 12.67 0.32
C ASP A 62 1.28 12.87 -1.06
N ALA A 63 -0.05 12.79 -1.10
CA ALA A 63 -0.83 12.81 -2.33
C ALA A 63 -1.32 14.25 -2.63
N LYS A 64 -0.55 15.02 -3.37
CA LYS A 64 -0.97 16.34 -3.85
C LYS A 64 -2.08 16.26 -4.91
N GLN A 65 -2.16 15.15 -5.62
CA GLN A 65 -3.23 14.82 -6.57
C GLN A 65 -3.79 13.44 -6.25
N ALA A 66 -5.00 13.15 -6.76
CA ALA A 66 -5.59 11.84 -6.62
C ALA A 66 -4.73 10.78 -7.32
N LEU A 67 -4.52 9.66 -6.64
CA LEU A 67 -3.76 8.55 -7.16
C LEU A 67 -4.65 7.61 -7.98
N SER A 68 -4.01 6.73 -8.76
CA SER A 68 -4.70 5.73 -9.56
C SER A 68 -5.63 4.85 -8.72
N ILE A 69 -6.78 4.51 -9.30
CA ILE A 69 -7.65 3.47 -8.75
C ILE A 69 -7.02 2.12 -9.01
N GLN A 70 -6.90 1.31 -7.96
CA GLN A 70 -6.16 0.06 -7.98
C GLN A 70 -6.81 -1.01 -7.13
N ILE A 71 -6.36 -2.25 -7.34
CA ILE A 71 -6.71 -3.42 -6.55
C ILE A 71 -5.46 -4.27 -6.35
N HIS A 72 -5.36 -4.95 -5.23
CA HIS A 72 -4.28 -5.88 -4.92
C HIS A 72 -4.82 -7.31 -4.80
N PRO A 73 -4.07 -8.32 -5.26
CA PRO A 73 -4.44 -9.71 -5.07
C PRO A 73 -4.19 -10.17 -3.62
N ASP A 74 -4.81 -11.27 -3.25
CA ASP A 74 -4.43 -12.03 -2.05
C ASP A 74 -3.19 -12.91 -2.30
N ASP A 75 -2.72 -13.59 -1.25
CA ASP A 75 -1.51 -14.43 -1.34
C ASP A 75 -1.70 -15.61 -2.31
N GLU A 76 -2.89 -16.22 -2.33
CA GLU A 76 -3.16 -17.39 -3.18
C GLU A 76 -3.04 -17.02 -4.66
N TYR A 77 -3.76 -15.97 -5.07
CA TYR A 77 -3.71 -15.49 -6.46
C TYR A 77 -2.32 -14.98 -6.85
N ALA A 78 -1.68 -14.19 -5.97
CA ALA A 78 -0.39 -13.58 -6.29
C ALA A 78 0.75 -14.60 -6.40
N LEU A 79 0.78 -15.61 -5.54
CA LEU A 79 1.77 -16.67 -5.60
C LEU A 79 1.62 -17.52 -6.86
N GLU A 80 0.38 -17.79 -7.29
CA GLU A 80 0.12 -18.61 -8.48
C GLU A 80 0.41 -17.84 -9.78
N ASN A 81 0.07 -16.54 -9.87
CA ASN A 81 0.06 -15.82 -11.13
C ASN A 81 1.21 -14.81 -11.28
N GLU A 82 1.76 -14.28 -10.18
CA GLU A 82 2.75 -13.21 -10.19
C GLU A 82 4.09 -13.62 -9.56
N ASN A 83 4.16 -14.82 -8.97
CA ASN A 83 5.32 -15.26 -8.17
C ASN A 83 5.69 -14.25 -7.06
N GLU A 84 4.68 -13.64 -6.46
CA GLU A 84 4.78 -12.62 -5.42
C GLU A 84 3.72 -12.88 -4.34
N TYR A 85 3.86 -12.26 -3.16
CA TYR A 85 2.81 -12.28 -2.14
C TYR A 85 1.68 -11.32 -2.49
N GLY A 86 0.53 -11.57 -1.89
CA GLY A 86 -0.61 -10.66 -1.91
C GLY A 86 -0.30 -9.35 -1.16
N LYS A 87 -1.25 -8.43 -1.19
CA LYS A 87 -1.04 -7.10 -0.62
C LYS A 87 -2.28 -6.62 0.13
N ASN A 88 -2.33 -6.93 1.43
CA ASN A 88 -3.21 -6.24 2.36
C ASN A 88 -2.50 -4.97 2.86
N GLU A 89 -3.26 -3.92 3.07
CA GLU A 89 -2.77 -2.62 3.51
C GLU A 89 -3.57 -2.07 4.68
N MET A 90 -2.92 -1.22 5.44
CA MET A 90 -3.55 -0.33 6.41
C MET A 90 -3.00 1.08 6.18
N TRP A 91 -3.89 2.05 6.11
CA TRP A 91 -3.56 3.46 6.00
C TRP A 91 -3.85 4.17 7.31
N TYR A 92 -2.84 4.79 7.89
CA TYR A 92 -2.99 5.76 8.96
C TYR A 92 -2.90 7.16 8.36
N VAL A 93 -3.95 7.95 8.51
CA VAL A 93 -3.97 9.33 8.03
C VAL A 93 -3.14 10.20 8.97
N VAL A 94 -1.99 10.64 8.49
CA VAL A 94 -1.06 11.51 9.24
C VAL A 94 -1.56 12.94 9.23
N ASP A 95 -2.03 13.41 8.05
CA ASP A 95 -2.61 14.73 7.85
C ASP A 95 -3.54 14.72 6.63
N SER A 96 -4.47 15.68 6.56
CA SER A 96 -5.35 15.84 5.41
C SER A 96 -5.87 17.28 5.28
N GLU A 97 -6.03 17.73 4.04
CA GLU A 97 -6.70 18.99 3.75
C GLU A 97 -8.22 18.85 4.01
N PRO A 98 -8.93 19.93 4.36
CA PRO A 98 -10.39 19.89 4.51
C PRO A 98 -11.10 19.36 3.26
N GLY A 99 -11.97 18.36 3.42
CA GLY A 99 -12.71 17.71 2.33
C GLY A 99 -11.92 16.66 1.55
N SER A 100 -10.69 16.36 1.96
CA SER A 100 -9.92 15.24 1.42
C SER A 100 -10.58 13.90 1.72
N TYR A 101 -10.37 12.93 0.86
CA TYR A 101 -11.04 11.65 0.91
C TYR A 101 -10.18 10.50 0.40
N LEU A 102 -10.62 9.30 0.74
CA LEU A 102 -10.14 8.04 0.17
C LEU A 102 -11.30 7.32 -0.53
N TYR A 103 -10.99 6.50 -1.51
CA TYR A 103 -11.90 5.47 -1.98
C TYR A 103 -11.50 4.13 -1.36
N CYS A 104 -12.46 3.40 -0.79
CA CYS A 104 -12.23 2.06 -0.26
C CYS A 104 -13.48 1.19 -0.42
N GLY A 105 -13.43 0.27 -1.38
CA GLY A 105 -14.52 -0.61 -1.77
C GLY A 105 -15.59 0.07 -2.64
N LEU A 106 -16.66 -0.67 -2.88
CA LEU A 106 -17.82 -0.19 -3.61
C LEU A 106 -18.86 0.40 -2.65
N SER A 107 -19.60 1.40 -3.08
CA SER A 107 -20.71 2.01 -2.34
C SER A 107 -21.98 1.16 -2.39
N ARG A 108 -22.06 0.21 -3.31
CA ARG A 108 -23.13 -0.77 -3.50
C ARG A 108 -22.60 -1.98 -4.24
N ASP A 109 -23.39 -3.06 -4.26
CA ASP A 109 -23.07 -4.22 -5.09
C ASP A 109 -23.06 -3.85 -6.59
N ALA A 110 -22.11 -4.42 -7.30
CA ALA A 110 -21.97 -4.30 -8.75
C ALA A 110 -21.45 -5.61 -9.33
N SER A 111 -21.92 -5.99 -10.51
CA SER A 111 -21.42 -7.16 -11.24
C SER A 111 -20.03 -6.88 -11.85
N LYS A 112 -19.32 -7.95 -12.22
CA LYS A 112 -18.04 -7.82 -12.93
C LYS A 112 -18.18 -7.06 -14.24
N GLU A 113 -19.27 -7.30 -14.95
CA GLU A 113 -19.58 -6.66 -16.24
C GLU A 113 -19.81 -5.16 -16.05
N GLU A 114 -20.57 -4.76 -15.00
CA GLU A 114 -20.76 -3.34 -14.68
C GLU A 114 -19.44 -2.66 -14.29
N ILE A 115 -18.61 -3.31 -13.46
CA ILE A 115 -17.30 -2.76 -13.08
C ILE A 115 -16.44 -2.54 -14.32
N LEU A 116 -16.37 -3.54 -15.23
CA LEU A 116 -15.60 -3.43 -16.47
C LEU A 116 -16.10 -2.32 -17.39
N GLU A 117 -17.43 -2.22 -17.54
CA GLU A 117 -18.05 -1.14 -18.32
C GLU A 117 -17.68 0.24 -17.75
N ARG A 118 -17.76 0.41 -16.43
CA ARG A 118 -17.43 1.68 -15.78
C ARG A 118 -15.94 2.04 -15.86
N ILE A 119 -15.05 1.06 -15.83
CA ILE A 119 -13.63 1.28 -16.08
C ILE A 119 -13.45 1.79 -17.52
N ASN A 120 -14.04 1.12 -18.51
CA ASN A 120 -13.91 1.49 -19.93
C ASN A 120 -14.50 2.87 -20.24
N ASN A 121 -15.56 3.27 -19.52
CA ASN A 121 -16.23 4.55 -19.70
C ASN A 121 -15.71 5.66 -18.75
N ASN A 122 -14.67 5.39 -17.96
CA ASN A 122 -14.10 6.32 -16.97
C ASN A 122 -15.12 6.79 -15.91
N THR A 123 -16.06 5.94 -15.52
CA THR A 123 -17.14 6.22 -14.55
C THR A 123 -17.08 5.35 -13.30
N ILE A 124 -15.98 4.63 -13.09
CA ILE A 124 -15.84 3.71 -11.94
C ILE A 124 -15.99 4.43 -10.58
N THR A 125 -15.59 5.71 -10.51
CA THR A 125 -15.71 6.52 -9.30
C THR A 125 -17.15 6.73 -8.83
N ASP A 126 -18.16 6.60 -9.71
CA ASP A 126 -19.57 6.78 -9.37
C ASP A 126 -20.10 5.70 -8.43
N ILE A 127 -19.43 4.54 -8.40
CA ILE A 127 -19.80 3.41 -7.57
C ILE A 127 -18.79 3.08 -6.49
N LEU A 128 -17.72 3.86 -6.35
CA LEU A 128 -16.77 3.69 -5.25
C LEU A 128 -17.31 4.29 -3.95
N ASN A 129 -16.97 3.64 -2.85
CA ASN A 129 -17.25 4.16 -1.52
C ASN A 129 -16.23 5.26 -1.17
N LYS A 130 -16.70 6.51 -1.19
CA LYS A 130 -15.92 7.70 -0.84
C LYS A 130 -15.99 7.95 0.66
N ILE A 131 -14.83 8.02 1.31
CA ILE A 131 -14.69 8.20 2.75
C ILE A 131 -13.93 9.52 2.97
N GLU A 132 -14.59 10.53 3.53
CA GLU A 132 -13.89 11.71 4.01
C GLU A 132 -13.01 11.35 5.21
N VAL A 133 -11.80 11.88 5.25
CA VAL A 133 -10.81 11.51 6.26
C VAL A 133 -10.18 12.73 6.92
N LYS A 134 -9.71 12.51 8.15
CA LYS A 134 -8.95 13.47 8.95
C LYS A 134 -7.76 12.80 9.61
N ALA A 135 -6.81 13.59 10.06
CA ALA A 135 -5.66 13.10 10.83
C ALA A 135 -6.11 12.20 11.99
N GLY A 136 -5.44 11.06 12.13
CA GLY A 136 -5.73 10.02 13.11
C GLY A 136 -6.67 8.90 12.64
N ASP A 137 -7.33 9.04 11.50
CA ASP A 137 -8.18 7.98 10.96
C ASP A 137 -7.33 6.79 10.46
N VAL A 138 -7.92 5.59 10.55
CA VAL A 138 -7.31 4.33 10.09
C VAL A 138 -8.25 3.63 9.14
N VAL A 139 -7.74 3.26 7.97
CA VAL A 139 -8.50 2.52 6.95
C VAL A 139 -7.78 1.22 6.62
N MET A 140 -8.49 0.09 6.75
CA MET A 140 -8.01 -1.22 6.31
C MET A 140 -8.40 -1.47 4.86
N VAL A 141 -7.43 -1.75 4.02
CA VAL A 141 -7.59 -2.12 2.62
C VAL A 141 -7.20 -3.59 2.46
N LYS A 142 -8.19 -4.46 2.48
CA LYS A 142 -7.97 -5.89 2.25
C LYS A 142 -7.69 -6.16 0.78
N ALA A 143 -6.91 -7.18 0.51
CA ALA A 143 -6.76 -7.73 -0.85
C ALA A 143 -8.14 -7.95 -1.49
N GLY A 144 -8.27 -7.67 -2.78
CA GLY A 144 -9.55 -7.69 -3.51
C GLY A 144 -10.41 -6.43 -3.36
N THR A 145 -10.00 -5.43 -2.57
CA THR A 145 -10.74 -4.17 -2.43
C THR A 145 -10.25 -3.14 -3.45
N ILE A 146 -11.16 -2.58 -4.25
CA ILE A 146 -10.87 -1.46 -5.14
C ILE A 146 -10.68 -0.21 -4.28
N HIS A 147 -9.59 0.52 -4.47
CA HIS A 147 -9.26 1.67 -3.62
C HIS A 147 -8.44 2.73 -4.35
N ALA A 148 -8.43 3.94 -3.81
CA ALA A 148 -7.57 5.03 -4.24
C ALA A 148 -7.39 6.07 -3.14
N ILE A 149 -6.28 6.79 -3.17
CA ILE A 149 -5.99 7.92 -2.29
C ILE A 149 -6.37 9.20 -3.05
N GLY A 150 -7.25 10.00 -2.48
CA GLY A 150 -7.63 11.31 -3.01
C GLY A 150 -6.53 12.36 -2.80
N ALA A 151 -6.70 13.52 -3.44
CA ALA A 151 -5.78 14.63 -3.28
C ALA A 151 -5.82 15.20 -1.85
N GLY A 152 -4.70 15.77 -1.41
CA GLY A 152 -4.59 16.45 -0.12
C GLY A 152 -4.52 15.52 1.09
N VAL A 153 -4.21 14.24 0.89
CA VAL A 153 -4.08 13.27 1.98
C VAL A 153 -2.62 12.88 2.15
N PHE A 154 -2.14 12.93 3.39
CA PHE A 154 -0.84 12.40 3.79
C PHE A 154 -1.03 11.19 4.68
N ILE A 155 -0.60 10.02 4.22
CA ILE A 155 -0.76 8.75 4.93
C ILE A 155 0.57 8.08 5.28
N CYS A 156 0.54 7.28 6.34
CA CYS A 156 1.47 6.19 6.59
C CYS A 156 0.81 4.89 6.16
N GLU A 157 1.29 4.31 5.07
CA GLU A 157 0.85 3.01 4.57
C GLU A 157 1.68 1.91 5.20
N ILE A 158 1.02 0.95 5.82
CA ILE A 158 1.62 -0.28 6.35
C ILE A 158 1.01 -1.42 5.58
N GLN A 159 1.82 -2.13 4.81
CA GLN A 159 1.36 -3.16 3.87
C GLN A 159 2.15 -4.46 4.02
N GLN A 160 1.63 -5.56 3.46
CA GLN A 160 2.44 -6.75 3.21
C GLN A 160 3.63 -6.37 2.31
N ASN A 161 4.75 -7.08 2.47
CA ASN A 161 5.97 -6.83 1.71
C ASN A 161 5.85 -7.33 0.27
N SER A 162 5.04 -6.64 -0.51
CA SER A 162 4.70 -6.93 -1.91
C SER A 162 4.53 -5.64 -2.70
N ASN A 163 4.86 -5.68 -3.99
CA ASN A 163 4.62 -4.60 -4.95
C ASN A 163 3.50 -4.94 -5.95
N CYS A 164 2.81 -6.09 -5.77
CA CYS A 164 1.78 -6.52 -6.70
C CYS A 164 0.57 -5.58 -6.70
N THR A 165 0.32 -4.96 -7.85
CA THR A 165 -0.71 -3.92 -8.00
C THR A 165 -1.32 -3.96 -9.40
N TYR A 166 -2.64 -4.06 -9.48
CA TYR A 166 -3.40 -3.91 -10.70
C TYR A 166 -4.05 -2.53 -10.73
N ARG A 167 -3.61 -1.70 -11.67
CA ARG A 167 -4.19 -0.36 -11.88
C ARG A 167 -5.40 -0.48 -12.80
N MET A 168 -6.51 0.08 -12.37
CA MET A 168 -7.80 0.00 -13.07
C MET A 168 -8.11 1.30 -13.81
N TYR A 169 -7.58 2.43 -13.31
CA TYR A 169 -7.84 3.75 -13.89
C TYR A 169 -6.76 4.74 -13.43
#